data_5dbe266c78325ad98ff4189d2ca3cfc3
#
_entry.id   5dbe266c78325ad98ff4189d2ca3cfc3
#
_cell.length_a   1.000
_cell.length_b   1.000
_cell.length_c   1.000
_cell.angle_alpha   90.00
_cell.angle_beta   90.00
_cell.angle_gamma   90.00
#
_symmetry.space_group_name_H-M   'P 1'
#
loop_
_entity.id
_entity.type
_entity.pdbx_description
1 polymer ?
#
loop_
_entity_poly.entity_id
_entity_poly.type
_entity_poly.pdbx_seq_one_letter_code
_entity_poly.pdbx_strand_id
1 'polypeptide(L)'
;MYVIIVYDVAVERVNKVKKFLRQYLHWVQNSVFEGEVTLAEFERIKAGLADIIDEDEDSILIYKLRSMPKRESLGVEKNPMEDII
;
A
#
# COMPACT_ATOMS: atom_id res chain seq x y z
N MET A 1 -10.56 7.24 -6.23
CA MET A 1 -9.72 7.83 -5.17
C MET A 1 -8.34 7.16 -5.21
N TYR A 2 -7.29 7.96 -5.08
CA TYR A 2 -5.93 7.44 -5.05
C TYR A 2 -5.48 7.26 -3.61
N VAL A 3 -4.84 6.14 -3.29
CA VAL A 3 -4.37 5.89 -1.92
C VAL A 3 -2.90 5.52 -1.92
N ILE A 4 -2.23 5.94 -0.85
CA ILE A 4 -0.86 5.53 -0.55
C ILE A 4 -0.90 4.91 0.84
N ILE A 5 -0.43 3.67 0.93
CA ILE A 5 -0.44 2.92 2.19
C ILE A 5 0.99 2.65 2.60
N VAL A 6 1.31 3.07 3.82
CA VAL A 6 2.62 2.86 4.42
C VAL A 6 2.40 2.01 5.68
N TYR A 7 3.09 0.88 5.76
CA TYR A 7 2.90 -0.01 6.89
C TYR A 7 4.22 -0.27 7.62
N ASP A 8 4.10 -0.49 8.91
CA ASP A 8 5.19 -0.89 9.78
C ASP A 8 4.64 -2.00 10.66
N VAL A 9 4.85 -3.23 10.24
CA VAL A 9 4.27 -4.40 10.89
C VAL A 9 5.36 -5.39 11.29
N ALA A 10 5.07 -6.20 12.27
CA ALA A 10 6.00 -7.23 12.73
C ALA A 10 6.34 -8.19 11.59
N VAL A 11 7.58 -8.69 11.60
CA VAL A 11 8.12 -9.47 10.49
C VAL A 11 7.26 -10.67 10.13
N GLU A 12 6.62 -11.30 11.11
CA GLU A 12 5.79 -12.48 10.86
C GLU A 12 4.51 -12.16 10.10
N ARG A 13 4.11 -10.88 10.02
CA ARG A 13 2.90 -10.46 9.30
C ARG A 13 3.17 -9.73 7.99
N VAL A 14 4.44 -9.39 7.72
CA VAL A 14 4.81 -8.62 6.53
C VAL A 14 4.32 -9.28 5.24
N ASN A 15 4.56 -10.58 5.10
CA ASN A 15 4.19 -11.28 3.87
C ASN A 15 2.68 -11.32 3.65
N LYS A 16 1.91 -11.46 4.72
CA LYS A 16 0.44 -11.45 4.59
C LYS A 16 -0.06 -10.09 4.13
N VAL A 17 0.51 -9.01 4.68
CA VAL A 17 0.16 -7.65 4.28
C VAL A 17 0.50 -7.43 2.81
N LYS A 18 1.69 -7.81 2.39
CA LYS A 18 2.13 -7.65 0.99
C LYS A 18 1.23 -8.42 0.03
N LYS A 19 0.97 -9.68 0.32
CA LYS A 19 0.09 -10.51 -0.54
C LYS A 19 -1.30 -9.91 -0.66
N PHE A 20 -1.82 -9.43 0.45
CA PHE A 20 -3.14 -8.82 0.46
C PHE A 20 -3.18 -7.54 -0.36
N LEU A 21 -2.24 -6.64 -0.13
CA LEU A 21 -2.23 -5.35 -0.82
C LEU A 21 -2.00 -5.47 -2.32
N ARG A 22 -1.23 -6.47 -2.76
CA ARG A 22 -0.99 -6.69 -4.19
C ARG A 22 -2.25 -6.96 -4.99
N GLN A 23 -3.32 -7.36 -4.36
CA GLN A 23 -4.59 -7.59 -5.04
C GLN A 23 -5.24 -6.28 -5.49
N TYR A 24 -4.87 -5.16 -4.88
CA TYR A 24 -5.52 -3.88 -5.09
C TYR A 24 -4.56 -2.78 -5.54
N LEU A 25 -3.31 -2.86 -5.12
CA LEU A 25 -2.36 -1.76 -5.23
C LEU A 25 -1.03 -2.23 -5.81
N HIS A 26 -0.19 -1.27 -6.16
CA HIS A 26 1.13 -1.51 -6.69
C HIS A 26 2.18 -1.24 -5.62
N TRP A 27 3.14 -2.14 -5.52
CA TRP A 27 4.28 -1.95 -4.63
C TRP A 27 5.18 -0.85 -5.18
N VAL A 28 5.59 0.08 -4.33
CA VAL A 28 6.49 1.18 -4.71
C VAL A 28 7.90 0.88 -4.26
N GLN A 29 8.10 0.81 -2.96
CA GLN A 29 9.37 0.45 -2.34
C GLN A 29 9.13 0.20 -0.86
N ASN A 30 10.05 -0.54 -0.23
CA ASN A 30 9.95 -0.85 1.20
C ASN A 30 8.54 -1.29 1.57
N SER A 31 7.93 -0.58 2.49
CA SER A 31 6.58 -0.88 2.99
C SER A 31 5.55 0.12 2.44
N VAL A 32 5.64 0.43 1.15
CA VAL A 32 4.77 1.41 0.50
C VAL A 32 4.06 0.78 -0.69
N PHE A 33 2.74 0.87 -0.69
CA PHE A 33 1.88 0.49 -1.82
C PHE A 33 1.01 1.68 -2.18
N GLU A 34 0.66 1.79 -3.45
CA GLU A 34 -0.23 2.87 -3.87
C GLU A 34 -1.03 2.47 -5.10
N GLY A 35 -2.12 3.17 -5.34
CA GLY A 35 -2.92 2.97 -6.53
C GLY A 35 -4.29 3.63 -6.48
N GLU A 36 -4.97 3.58 -7.62
CA GLU A 36 -6.34 4.05 -7.74
C GLU A 36 -7.28 2.96 -7.27
N VAL A 37 -8.25 3.30 -6.42
CA VAL A 37 -9.23 2.34 -5.92
C VAL A 37 -10.61 2.96 -5.89
N THR A 38 -11.62 2.09 -5.99
CA THR A 38 -13.00 2.49 -5.74
C THR A 38 -13.24 2.59 -4.25
N LEU A 39 -14.34 3.23 -3.87
CA LEU A 39 -14.71 3.29 -2.45
C LEU A 39 -14.92 1.88 -1.88
N ALA A 40 -15.55 1.00 -2.65
CA ALA A 40 -15.77 -0.38 -2.20
C ALA A 40 -14.46 -1.13 -1.98
N GLU A 41 -13.50 -0.95 -2.89
CA GLU A 41 -12.17 -1.55 -2.74
C GLU A 41 -11.44 -0.98 -1.52
N PHE A 42 -11.55 0.33 -1.32
CA PHE A 42 -10.94 0.97 -0.16
C PHE A 42 -11.46 0.39 1.15
N GLU A 43 -12.77 0.17 1.24
CA GLU A 43 -13.37 -0.42 2.42
C GLU A 43 -12.90 -1.87 2.62
N ARG A 44 -12.76 -2.63 1.53
CA ARG A 44 -12.23 -3.99 1.60
C ARG A 44 -10.77 -4.02 2.04
N ILE A 45 -9.98 -3.04 1.57
CA ILE A 45 -8.58 -2.93 1.98
C ILE A 45 -8.47 -2.68 3.48
N LYS A 46 -9.25 -1.74 4.00
CA LYS A 46 -9.22 -1.43 5.43
C LYS A 46 -9.64 -2.63 6.27
N ALA A 47 -10.72 -3.29 5.88
CA ALA A 47 -11.22 -4.45 6.62
C ALA A 47 -10.20 -5.59 6.60
N GLY A 48 -9.59 -5.86 5.45
CA GLY A 48 -8.62 -6.93 5.34
C GLY A 48 -7.35 -6.65 6.12
N LEU A 49 -6.87 -5.41 6.09
CA LEU A 49 -5.69 -5.04 6.89
C LEU A 49 -5.99 -5.15 8.38
N ALA A 50 -7.17 -4.72 8.81
CA ALA A 50 -7.56 -4.84 10.22
C ALA A 50 -7.57 -6.29 10.70
N ASP A 51 -7.91 -7.23 9.82
CA ASP A 51 -7.88 -8.65 10.15
C ASP A 51 -6.46 -9.22 10.26
N ILE A 52 -5.54 -8.65 9.51
CA ILE A 52 -4.16 -9.17 9.46
C ILE A 52 -3.29 -8.64 10.59
N ILE A 53 -3.41 -7.36 10.89
CA ILE A 53 -2.49 -6.70 11.82
C ILE A 53 -2.81 -7.01 13.28
N ASP A 54 -1.80 -6.79 14.11
CA ASP A 54 -1.95 -6.75 15.55
C ASP A 54 -1.95 -5.27 15.95
N GLU A 55 -3.08 -4.79 16.42
CA GLU A 55 -3.26 -3.36 16.74
C GLU A 55 -2.29 -2.84 17.79
N ASP A 56 -1.78 -3.73 18.64
CA ASP A 56 -0.87 -3.34 19.71
C ASP A 56 0.59 -3.24 19.27
N GLU A 57 0.93 -3.83 18.12
CA GLU A 57 2.29 -3.84 17.61
C GLU A 57 2.46 -3.13 16.29
N ASP A 58 1.45 -3.19 15.43
CA ASP A 58 1.56 -2.79 14.03
C ASP A 58 0.96 -1.43 13.78
N SER A 59 1.47 -0.77 12.74
CA SER A 59 0.99 0.56 12.33
C SER A 59 0.76 0.58 10.84
N ILE A 60 -0.37 1.15 10.41
CA ILE A 60 -0.65 1.37 9.00
C ILE A 60 -1.13 2.81 8.84
N LEU A 61 -0.51 3.53 7.92
CA LEU A 61 -0.91 4.88 7.55
C LEU A 61 -1.50 4.85 6.16
N ILE A 62 -2.63 5.49 5.99
CA ILE A 62 -3.31 5.56 4.69
C ILE A 62 -3.48 7.03 4.32
N TYR A 63 -2.90 7.41 3.19
CA TYR A 63 -3.07 8.74 2.63
C TYR A 63 -4.07 8.65 1.50
N LYS A 64 -5.07 9.51 1.53
CA LYS A 64 -6.12 9.57 0.49
C LYS A 64 -5.94 10.83 -0.33
N LEU A 65 -5.89 10.68 -1.65
CA LEU A 65 -5.72 11.78 -2.58
C LEU A 65 -6.82 11.72 -3.64
N ARG A 66 -7.13 12.87 -4.23
CA ARG A 66 -8.13 12.92 -5.31
C ARG A 66 -7.63 12.22 -6.56
N SER A 67 -6.35 12.36 -6.84
CA SER A 67 -5.73 11.80 -8.04
C SER A 67 -4.30 11.41 -7.74
N MET A 68 -3.71 10.69 -8.68
CA MET A 68 -2.31 10.26 -8.57
C MET A 68 -1.41 11.48 -8.40
N PRO A 69 -0.57 11.49 -7.36
CA PRO A 69 0.36 12.60 -7.16
C PRO A 69 1.50 12.55 -8.17
N LYS A 70 2.10 13.68 -8.42
CA LYS A 70 3.34 13.72 -9.19
C LYS A 70 4.46 13.22 -8.29
N ARG A 71 5.35 12.41 -8.88
CA ARG A 71 6.47 11.83 -8.15
C ARG A 71 7.75 12.06 -8.92
N GLU A 72 8.79 12.44 -8.19
CA GLU A 72 10.15 12.47 -8.71
C GLU A 72 10.95 11.42 -7.97
N SER A 73 11.88 10.78 -8.67
CA SER A 73 12.74 9.76 -8.08
C SER A 73 14.18 10.18 -8.21
N LEU A 74 14.93 10.01 -7.13
CA LEU A 74 16.37 10.20 -7.12
C LEU A 74 17.02 8.87 -6.77
N GLY A 75 18.08 8.53 -7.47
CA GLY A 75 18.75 7.26 -7.26
C GLY A 75 18.05 6.12 -7.97
N VAL A 76 18.06 4.95 -7.36
CA VAL A 76 17.53 3.74 -7.97
C VAL A 76 16.00 3.65 -7.79
N GLU A 77 15.30 3.45 -8.89
CA GLU A 77 13.88 3.14 -8.83
C GLU A 77 13.69 1.67 -8.46
N LYS A 78 12.96 1.42 -7.38
CA LYS A 78 12.80 0.07 -6.85
C LYS A 78 11.79 -0.77 -7.61
N ASN A 79 10.83 -0.11 -8.29
CA ASN A 79 9.83 -0.81 -9.08
C ASN A 79 9.65 -0.13 -10.44
N PRO A 80 10.63 -0.25 -11.35
CA PRO A 80 10.55 0.39 -12.66
C PRO A 80 9.45 -0.20 -13.55
N MET A 81 8.97 -1.40 -13.26
CA MET A 81 7.93 -2.06 -14.05
C MET A 81 6.61 -1.29 -14.06
N GLU A 82 6.39 -0.46 -13.07
CA GLU A 82 5.20 0.37 -13.01
C GLU A 82 5.12 1.38 -14.15
N ASP A 83 6.26 1.79 -14.65
CA ASP A 83 6.34 2.79 -15.71
C ASP A 83 5.92 2.22 -17.07
N ILE A 84 5.83 0.91 -17.17
CA ILE A 84 5.51 0.23 -18.42
C ILE A 84 4.00 0.02 -18.56
N ILE A 85 3.33 0.01 -17.45
CA ILE A 85 1.89 -0.22 -17.39
C ILE A 85 1.13 1.08 -17.55
#